data_a01fba72b8cc433e8b529af000204347
#
_entry.id   a01fba72b8cc433e8b529af000204347
#
_cell.length_a   1.000
_cell.length_b   1.000
_cell.length_c   1.000
_cell.angle_alpha   90.00
_cell.angle_beta   90.00
_cell.angle_gamma   90.00
#
_symmetry.space_group_name_H-M   'P 1'
#
loop_
_entity.id
_entity.type
_entity.pdbx_description
1 polymer ?
#
loop_
_entity_poly.entity_id
_entity_poly.type
_entity_poly.pdbx_seq_one_letter_code
_entity_poly.pdbx_strand_id
1 'polypeptide(L)'
;MLEPLLEKGYVPVISSVAATPDDGRAHNINADTVAGELAAALEAEKLILLTDTPGILEDRDEPDSLIRKLRLSEARQLIEDGVVAGGMTPKTECCIRALAQGVSAAHIIDGRVPHALLLEVFTDAGIGTMVVGRG
;
A
#
# COMPACT_ATOMS: atom_id res chain seq x y z
N MET A 1 14.27 10.45 -12.89
CA MET A 1 14.50 11.60 -11.98
C MET A 1 14.68 11.15 -10.52
N LEU A 2 13.95 10.18 -10.01
CA LEU A 2 14.12 9.67 -8.63
C LEU A 2 15.31 8.73 -8.48
N GLU A 3 15.59 7.87 -9.44
CA GLU A 3 16.69 6.89 -9.41
C GLU A 3 18.05 7.50 -9.04
N PRO A 4 18.51 8.62 -9.66
CA PRO A 4 19.79 9.22 -9.28
C PRO A 4 19.84 9.73 -7.83
N LEU A 5 18.70 10.04 -7.22
CA LEU A 5 18.62 10.40 -5.80
C LEU A 5 18.75 9.16 -4.92
N LEU A 6 18.05 8.09 -5.29
CA LEU A 6 18.12 6.80 -4.58
C LEU A 6 19.55 6.21 -4.63
N GLU A 7 20.20 6.24 -5.78
CA GLU A 7 21.59 5.78 -5.95
C GLU A 7 22.60 6.53 -5.05
N LYS A 8 22.28 7.79 -4.73
CA LYS A 8 23.09 8.62 -3.80
C LYS A 8 22.69 8.46 -2.33
N GLY A 9 21.74 7.55 -2.02
CA GLY A 9 21.31 7.28 -0.66
C GLY A 9 20.29 8.29 -0.10
N TYR A 10 19.68 9.15 -0.93
CA TYR A 10 18.62 10.03 -0.48
C TYR A 10 17.32 9.26 -0.32
N VAL A 11 16.49 9.69 0.63
CA VAL A 11 15.10 9.24 0.81
C VAL A 11 14.18 10.31 0.22
N PRO A 12 13.60 10.11 -0.99
CA PRO A 12 12.69 11.08 -1.58
C PRO A 12 11.38 11.15 -0.80
N VAL A 13 10.94 12.37 -0.46
CA VAL A 13 9.61 12.64 0.09
C VAL A 13 8.78 13.28 -0.99
N ILE A 14 7.70 12.62 -1.41
CA ILE A 14 6.91 12.98 -2.58
C ILE A 14 5.49 13.32 -2.14
N SER A 15 4.99 14.49 -2.54
CA SER A 15 3.59 14.87 -2.34
C SER A 15 2.70 14.28 -3.43
N SER A 16 1.41 14.09 -3.11
CA SER A 16 0.40 13.65 -4.07
C SER A 16 -0.18 14.78 -4.93
N VAL A 17 0.62 15.82 -5.16
CA VAL A 17 0.25 16.97 -6.02
C VAL A 17 1.08 16.92 -7.29
N ALA A 18 0.42 16.99 -8.43
CA ALA A 18 1.08 17.07 -9.74
C ALA A 18 0.50 18.20 -10.57
N ALA A 19 1.30 18.72 -11.49
CA ALA A 19 0.83 19.71 -12.46
C ALA A 19 0.59 19.06 -13.82
N THR A 20 -0.45 19.49 -14.52
CA THR A 20 -0.64 19.12 -15.93
C THR A 20 0.44 19.75 -16.79
N PRO A 21 1.03 19.02 -17.76
CA PRO A 21 2.05 19.55 -18.65
C PRO A 21 1.57 20.74 -19.50
N ASP A 22 0.28 20.75 -19.87
CA ASP A 22 -0.27 21.69 -20.86
C ASP A 22 -0.57 23.08 -20.28
N ASP A 23 -1.12 23.16 -19.07
CA ASP A 23 -1.57 24.42 -18.47
C ASP A 23 -0.96 24.72 -17.09
N GLY A 24 -0.13 23.82 -16.57
CA GLY A 24 0.54 23.99 -15.28
C GLY A 24 -0.40 23.95 -14.08
N ARG A 25 -1.67 23.55 -14.25
CA ARG A 25 -2.62 23.48 -13.13
C ARG A 25 -2.24 22.39 -12.16
N ALA A 26 -2.23 22.72 -10.87
CA ALA A 26 -2.00 21.75 -9.80
C ALA A 26 -3.25 20.88 -9.56
N HIS A 27 -3.04 19.59 -9.51
CA HIS A 27 -4.06 18.59 -9.20
C HIS A 27 -3.66 17.81 -7.94
N ASN A 28 -4.60 17.67 -7.03
CA ASN A 28 -4.46 16.75 -5.91
C ASN A 28 -4.87 15.34 -6.39
N ILE A 29 -3.94 14.41 -6.33
CA ILE A 29 -4.14 13.02 -6.74
C ILE A 29 -4.30 12.17 -5.49
N ASN A 30 -5.07 11.09 -5.55
CA ASN A 30 -5.15 10.15 -4.45
C ASN A 30 -3.75 9.61 -4.11
N ALA A 31 -3.34 9.73 -2.84
CA ALA A 31 -1.99 9.38 -2.39
C ALA A 31 -1.68 7.88 -2.55
N ASP A 32 -2.67 7.01 -2.33
CA ASP A 32 -2.50 5.56 -2.52
C ASP A 32 -2.19 5.25 -3.99
N THR A 33 -2.88 5.93 -4.93
CA THR A 33 -2.63 5.79 -6.37
C THR A 33 -1.20 6.22 -6.71
N VAL A 34 -0.77 7.40 -6.23
CA VAL A 34 0.60 7.88 -6.46
C VAL A 34 1.64 6.91 -5.91
N ALA A 35 1.43 6.42 -4.68
CA ALA A 35 2.34 5.47 -4.05
C ALA A 35 2.44 4.15 -4.84
N GLY A 36 1.32 3.60 -5.29
CA GLY A 36 1.29 2.37 -6.08
C GLY A 36 2.01 2.51 -7.43
N GLU A 37 1.74 3.59 -8.17
CA GLU A 37 2.38 3.85 -9.46
C GLU A 37 3.89 4.12 -9.31
N LEU A 38 4.30 4.84 -8.24
CA LEU A 38 5.73 5.04 -7.95
C LEU A 38 6.42 3.74 -7.56
N ALA A 39 5.79 2.91 -6.73
CA ALA A 39 6.34 1.61 -6.35
C ALA A 39 6.55 0.71 -7.58
N ALA A 40 5.60 0.69 -8.50
CA ALA A 40 5.71 -0.05 -9.75
C ALA A 40 6.81 0.51 -10.66
N ALA A 41 6.84 1.83 -10.86
CA ALA A 41 7.81 2.50 -11.75
C ALA A 41 9.26 2.41 -11.24
N LEU A 42 9.47 2.30 -9.93
CA LEU A 42 10.77 2.12 -9.29
C LEU A 42 11.15 0.65 -9.05
N GLU A 43 10.32 -0.27 -9.53
CA GLU A 43 10.49 -1.72 -9.30
C GLU A 43 10.70 -2.04 -7.80
N ALA A 44 9.93 -1.35 -6.94
CA ALA A 44 10.09 -1.47 -5.50
C ALA A 44 9.80 -2.91 -5.03
N GLU A 45 10.61 -3.39 -4.11
CA GLU A 45 10.41 -4.70 -3.50
C GLU A 45 9.12 -4.74 -2.68
N LYS A 46 8.82 -3.64 -1.96
CA LYS A 46 7.65 -3.53 -1.07
C LYS A 46 6.95 -2.19 -1.23
N LEU A 47 5.62 -2.23 -1.20
CA LEU A 47 4.75 -1.07 -1.00
C LEU A 47 4.15 -1.16 0.39
N ILE A 48 4.28 -0.12 1.21
CA ILE A 48 3.69 -0.08 2.55
C ILE A 48 2.75 1.11 2.66
N LEU A 49 1.46 0.83 2.87
CA LEU A 49 0.41 1.82 3.09
C LEU A 49 0.12 1.93 4.59
N LEU A 50 0.27 3.14 5.14
CA LEU A 50 -0.09 3.42 6.52
C LEU A 50 -1.53 3.94 6.57
N THR A 51 -2.33 3.40 7.49
CA THR A 51 -3.74 3.73 7.66
C THR A 51 -4.06 3.92 9.15
N ASP A 52 -5.32 4.16 9.46
CA ASP A 52 -5.87 4.30 10.82
C ASP A 52 -6.60 3.03 11.29
N THR A 53 -6.37 1.90 10.63
CA THR A 53 -6.91 0.60 10.98
C THR A 53 -5.78 -0.43 11.07
N PRO A 54 -5.96 -1.55 11.82
CA PRO A 54 -4.92 -2.59 11.95
C PRO A 54 -4.45 -3.20 10.62
N GLY A 55 -5.32 -3.18 9.61
CA GLY A 55 -5.15 -3.79 8.31
C GLY A 55 -6.50 -4.21 7.74
N ILE A 56 -6.54 -5.27 6.94
CA ILE A 56 -7.77 -5.86 6.44
C ILE A 56 -8.31 -6.81 7.52
N LEU A 57 -9.55 -6.59 7.96
CA LEU A 57 -10.27 -7.41 8.92
C LEU A 57 -11.26 -8.31 8.19
N GLU A 58 -11.47 -9.55 8.66
CA GLU A 58 -12.55 -10.43 8.21
C GLU A 58 -13.92 -9.86 8.61
N ASP A 59 -14.00 -9.33 9.84
CA ASP A 59 -15.13 -8.60 10.38
C ASP A 59 -14.67 -7.25 10.91
N ARG A 60 -15.29 -6.17 10.43
CA ARG A 60 -14.90 -4.79 10.78
C ARG A 60 -15.16 -4.44 12.24
N ASP A 61 -16.11 -5.12 12.86
CA ASP A 61 -16.49 -4.91 14.24
C ASP A 61 -15.63 -5.72 15.22
N GLU A 62 -14.81 -6.64 14.68
CA GLU A 62 -13.91 -7.52 15.43
C GLU A 62 -12.43 -7.20 15.15
N PRO A 63 -11.76 -6.39 16.00
CA PRO A 63 -10.35 -6.01 15.79
C PRO A 63 -9.36 -7.19 15.74
N ASP A 64 -9.72 -8.30 16.38
CA ASP A 64 -8.91 -9.53 16.42
C ASP A 64 -9.06 -10.38 15.15
N SER A 65 -9.95 -9.99 14.23
CA SER A 65 -10.17 -10.67 12.93
C SER A 65 -9.16 -10.23 11.84
N LEU A 66 -7.99 -9.72 12.23
CA LEU A 66 -6.97 -9.26 11.29
C LEU A 66 -6.46 -10.37 10.40
N ILE A 67 -6.63 -10.20 9.09
CA ILE A 67 -6.06 -11.08 8.08
C ILE A 67 -4.60 -10.69 7.86
N ARG A 68 -3.68 -11.50 8.34
CA ARG A 68 -2.25 -11.17 8.30
C ARG A 68 -1.62 -11.34 6.92
N LYS A 69 -2.13 -12.27 6.12
CA LYS A 69 -1.59 -12.54 4.78
C LYS A 69 -2.70 -12.91 3.81
N LEU A 70 -2.67 -12.30 2.63
CA LEU A 70 -3.60 -12.54 1.53
C LEU A 70 -2.83 -12.74 0.23
N ARG A 71 -3.33 -13.61 -0.62
CA ARG A 71 -2.96 -13.61 -2.03
C ARG A 71 -3.76 -12.56 -2.79
N LEU A 72 -3.21 -12.09 -3.91
CA LEU A 72 -3.88 -11.11 -4.77
C LEU A 72 -5.31 -11.54 -5.16
N SER A 73 -5.53 -12.84 -5.44
CA SER A 73 -6.86 -13.38 -5.76
C SER A 73 -7.82 -13.32 -4.58
N GLU A 74 -7.35 -13.60 -3.38
CA GLU A 74 -8.15 -13.52 -2.14
C GLU A 74 -8.52 -12.08 -1.82
N ALA A 75 -7.58 -11.14 -2.00
CA ALA A 75 -7.84 -9.72 -1.81
C ALA A 75 -8.94 -9.20 -2.77
N ARG A 76 -8.94 -9.65 -4.03
CA ARG A 76 -10.02 -9.34 -4.98
C ARG A 76 -11.35 -9.91 -4.53
N GLN A 77 -11.38 -11.17 -4.11
CA GLN A 77 -12.59 -11.83 -3.64
C GLN A 77 -13.21 -11.10 -2.44
N LEU A 78 -12.38 -10.66 -1.47
CA LEU A 78 -12.86 -9.90 -0.31
C LEU A 78 -13.49 -8.54 -0.68
N ILE A 79 -13.05 -7.91 -1.77
CA ILE A 79 -13.69 -6.71 -2.31
C ILE A 79 -15.05 -7.07 -2.93
N GLU A 80 -15.10 -8.13 -3.76
CA GLU A 80 -16.32 -8.59 -4.44
C GLU A 80 -17.38 -9.04 -3.42
N ASP A 81 -16.97 -9.72 -2.36
CA ASP A 81 -17.85 -10.18 -1.28
C ASP A 81 -18.30 -9.04 -0.33
N GLY A 82 -17.74 -7.83 -0.49
CA GLY A 82 -18.07 -6.66 0.33
C GLY A 82 -17.46 -6.67 1.74
N VAL A 83 -16.60 -7.62 2.06
CA VAL A 83 -15.84 -7.66 3.32
C VAL A 83 -14.88 -6.46 3.37
N VAL A 84 -14.13 -6.24 2.29
CA VAL A 84 -13.35 -5.02 2.10
C VAL A 84 -14.23 -3.96 1.47
N ALA A 85 -14.53 -2.89 2.21
CA ALA A 85 -15.39 -1.81 1.72
C ALA A 85 -14.95 -0.44 2.28
N GLY A 86 -15.57 0.65 1.79
CA GLY A 86 -15.29 2.03 2.23
C GLY A 86 -13.86 2.45 1.92
N GLY A 87 -13.19 3.12 2.85
CA GLY A 87 -11.83 3.62 2.70
C GLY A 87 -10.75 2.54 2.52
N MET A 88 -11.04 1.27 2.86
CA MET A 88 -10.11 0.17 2.66
C MET A 88 -10.09 -0.32 1.21
N THR A 89 -11.20 -0.20 0.47
CA THR A 89 -11.28 -0.62 -0.94
C THR A 89 -10.19 0.02 -1.81
N PRO A 90 -10.03 1.36 -1.88
CA PRO A 90 -9.00 1.98 -2.72
C PRO A 90 -7.57 1.57 -2.32
N LYS A 91 -7.30 1.33 -1.04
CA LYS A 91 -6.00 0.85 -0.57
C LYS A 91 -5.72 -0.58 -1.03
N THR A 92 -6.70 -1.46 -0.90
CA THR A 92 -6.60 -2.86 -1.35
C THR A 92 -6.45 -2.93 -2.87
N GLU A 93 -7.20 -2.12 -3.63
CA GLU A 93 -7.06 -2.00 -5.08
C GLU A 93 -5.67 -1.48 -5.48
N CYS A 94 -5.12 -0.52 -4.73
CA CYS A 94 -3.76 -0.03 -4.94
C CYS A 94 -2.74 -1.16 -4.78
N CYS A 95 -2.83 -1.95 -3.69
CA CYS A 95 -1.99 -3.12 -3.48
C CYS A 95 -2.09 -4.11 -4.65
N ILE A 96 -3.31 -4.44 -5.08
CA ILE A 96 -3.56 -5.35 -6.20
C ILE A 96 -2.90 -4.85 -7.49
N ARG A 97 -3.03 -3.55 -7.81
CA ARG A 97 -2.42 -2.95 -9.00
C ARG A 97 -0.90 -2.95 -8.94
N ALA A 98 -0.32 -2.55 -7.81
CA ALA A 98 1.13 -2.55 -7.62
C ALA A 98 1.73 -3.96 -7.79
N LEU A 99 1.11 -4.97 -7.18
CA LEU A 99 1.51 -6.37 -7.33
C LEU A 99 1.38 -6.88 -8.78
N ALA A 100 0.31 -6.49 -9.48
CA ALA A 100 0.12 -6.84 -10.89
C ALA A 100 1.17 -6.20 -11.80
N GLN A 101 1.79 -5.10 -11.38
CA GLN A 101 2.86 -4.40 -12.10
C GLN A 101 4.27 -4.80 -11.66
N GLY A 102 4.42 -5.80 -10.78
CA GLY A 102 5.72 -6.39 -10.47
C GLY A 102 6.25 -6.11 -9.06
N VAL A 103 5.57 -5.30 -8.24
CA VAL A 103 5.92 -5.16 -6.82
C VAL A 103 5.78 -6.53 -6.14
N SER A 104 6.75 -6.95 -5.33
CA SER A 104 6.77 -8.30 -4.77
C SER A 104 5.77 -8.50 -3.63
N ALA A 105 5.60 -7.49 -2.77
CA ALA A 105 4.65 -7.50 -1.66
C ALA A 105 4.08 -6.11 -1.40
N ALA A 106 2.82 -6.05 -0.97
CA ALA A 106 2.20 -4.82 -0.52
C ALA A 106 1.64 -5.02 0.89
N HIS A 107 1.80 -4.02 1.76
CA HIS A 107 1.44 -4.09 3.15
C HIS A 107 0.48 -2.95 3.50
N ILE A 108 -0.53 -3.24 4.31
CA ILE A 108 -1.45 -2.26 4.90
C ILE A 108 -1.29 -2.37 6.42
N ILE A 109 -0.81 -1.30 7.06
CA ILE A 109 -0.46 -1.31 8.47
C ILE A 109 -1.07 -0.11 9.21
N ASP A 110 -1.28 -0.24 10.52
CA ASP A 110 -1.73 0.85 11.38
C ASP A 110 -0.59 1.85 11.64
N GLY A 111 -0.68 3.02 11.03
CA GLY A 111 0.30 4.10 11.19
C GLY A 111 0.25 4.79 12.56
N ARG A 112 -0.74 4.51 13.40
CA ARG A 112 -0.85 5.04 14.77
C ARG A 112 -0.01 4.25 15.78
N VAL A 113 0.39 3.03 15.42
CA VAL A 113 1.27 2.21 16.25
C VAL A 113 2.67 2.82 16.25
N PRO A 114 3.27 3.11 17.40
CA PRO A 114 4.64 3.59 17.47
C PRO A 114 5.60 2.61 16.78
N HIS A 115 6.45 3.14 15.90
CA HIS A 115 7.43 2.35 15.13
C HIS A 115 6.82 1.28 14.20
N ALA A 116 5.56 1.47 13.78
CA ALA A 116 4.83 0.53 12.93
C ALA A 116 5.65 -0.01 11.74
N LEU A 117 6.33 0.89 11.03
CA LEU A 117 7.15 0.53 9.88
C LEU A 117 8.31 -0.40 10.25
N LEU A 118 8.98 -0.15 11.38
CA LEU A 118 10.07 -0.99 11.85
C LEU A 118 9.58 -2.38 12.27
N LEU A 119 8.44 -2.43 12.95
CA LEU A 119 7.80 -3.69 13.35
C LEU A 119 7.41 -4.53 12.13
N GLU A 120 6.85 -3.90 11.09
CA GLU A 120 6.46 -4.62 9.87
C GLU A 120 7.66 -5.13 9.07
N VAL A 121 8.74 -4.34 8.99
CA VAL A 121 9.89 -4.69 8.15
C VAL A 121 10.87 -5.64 8.85
N PHE A 122 11.04 -5.52 10.17
CA PHE A 122 12.09 -6.23 10.91
C PHE A 122 11.58 -7.37 11.81
N THR A 123 10.28 -7.67 11.81
CA THR A 123 9.75 -8.82 12.54
C THR A 123 9.06 -9.80 11.61
N ASP A 124 9.16 -11.10 11.91
CA ASP A 124 8.53 -12.15 11.10
C ASP A 124 6.99 -12.12 11.17
N ALA A 125 6.46 -11.69 12.30
CA ALA A 125 5.01 -11.63 12.52
C ALA A 125 4.34 -10.46 11.78
N GLY A 126 5.08 -9.35 11.58
CA GLY A 126 4.48 -8.09 11.12
C GLY A 126 3.40 -7.57 12.07
N ILE A 127 2.77 -6.48 11.72
CA ILE A 127 1.67 -5.89 12.50
C ILE A 127 0.38 -5.70 11.71
N GLY A 128 0.43 -5.79 10.40
CA GLY A 128 -0.69 -5.51 9.50
C GLY A 128 -1.07 -6.67 8.59
N THR A 129 -1.60 -6.32 7.43
CA THR A 129 -1.95 -7.24 6.37
C THR A 129 -0.92 -7.16 5.25
N MET A 130 -0.31 -8.28 4.91
CA MET A 130 0.55 -8.44 3.74
C MET A 130 -0.22 -9.06 2.58
N VAL A 131 -0.24 -8.38 1.44
CA VAL A 131 -0.78 -8.93 0.18
C VAL A 131 0.40 -9.32 -0.71
N VAL A 132 0.36 -10.54 -1.23
CA VAL A 132 1.42 -11.09 -2.09
C VAL A 132 0.88 -11.45 -3.47
N GLY A 133 1.75 -11.35 -4.46
CA GLY A 133 1.47 -11.82 -5.81
C GLY A 133 1.30 -13.35 -5.84
N ARG A 134 1.43 -13.93 -7.03
CA ARG A 134 1.45 -15.39 -7.17
C ARG A 134 2.71 -15.94 -6.54
N GLY A 135 2.55 -16.74 -5.48
CA GLY A 135 3.56 -17.70 -5.03
C GLY A 135 3.50 -18.96 -5.89
#